data_6dc3dd70f531ba93d04c69acb16276f1
#
_entry.id   6dc3dd70f531ba93d04c69acb16276f1
#
_cell.length_a   1.000
_cell.length_b   1.000
_cell.length_c   1.000
_cell.angle_alpha   90.00
_cell.angle_beta   90.00
_cell.angle_gamma   90.00
#
_symmetry.space_group_name_H-M   'P 1'
#
loop_
_entity.id
_entity.type
_entity.pdbx_description
1 polymer ?
#
loop_
_entity_poly.entity_id
_entity_poly.type
_entity_poly.pdbx_seq_one_letter_code
_entity_poly.pdbx_strand_id
1 'polypeptide(L)'
;MPNTIELSFHVKRHTDFELLRIIKAQEQGFEEPVTAFLCGVAIRARTGIGIVFGHKREDQYGRFGDGHLIRTSDVIKAEREGRFWVLTTVNSRYVIATFQRGNGRASLREFLRLSQGMHHFTPRVLQ
;
A
#
# COMPACT_ATOMS: atom_id res chain seq x y z
N MET A 1 8.12 20.58 -11.14
CA MET A 1 7.79 20.17 -10.71
C MET A 1 7.11 19.64 -11.06
N PRO A 2 7.39 19.24 -11.02
CA PRO A 2 6.76 18.64 -11.00
C PRO A 2 6.12 18.03 -10.91
N ASN A 3 6.18 17.63 -10.87
CA ASN A 3 5.52 17.18 -10.55
C ASN A 3 5.06 16.70 -10.07
N THR A 4 5.46 16.34 -9.80
CA THR A 4 4.94 15.91 -9.13
C THR A 4 4.30 16.21 -8.67
N ILE A 5 4.65 16.52 -8.65
CA ILE A 5 4.09 16.88 -8.15
C ILE A 5 3.18 17.06 -7.93
N GLU A 6 3.11 16.73 -7.95
CA GLU A 6 2.35 16.83 -7.63
C GLU A 6 1.59 17.01 -7.17
N LEU A 7 1.52 16.68 -7.30
CA LEU A 7 0.84 16.74 -6.85
C LEU A 7 0.40 16.64 -6.00
N SER A 8 0.63 16.05 -6.10
CA SER A 8 0.59 15.77 -5.02
C SER A 8 -0.05 16.53 -4.22
N PHE A 9 -0.16 16.97 -4.39
CA PHE A 9 -0.60 17.81 -3.81
C PHE A 9 -1.70 17.63 -3.25
N HIS A 10 -2.18 17.13 -3.32
CA HIS A 10 -3.17 17.15 -2.69
C HIS A 10 -3.04 16.43 -1.62
N VAL A 11 -2.81 17.06 -0.82
CA VAL A 11 -2.90 16.66 0.52
C VAL A 11 -4.32 16.44 0.83
N LYS A 12 -4.63 15.23 0.97
CA LYS A 12 -5.96 14.87 1.34
C LYS A 12 -5.99 14.55 2.83
N ARG A 13 -6.91 15.15 3.53
CA ARG A 13 -7.07 14.84 4.93
C ARG A 13 -7.73 13.47 5.09
N HIS A 14 -7.17 12.63 5.94
CA HIS A 14 -7.77 11.32 6.21
C HIS A 14 -9.12 11.49 6.89
N THR A 15 -10.08 10.63 6.54
CA THR A 15 -11.38 10.63 7.18
C THR A 15 -11.27 9.94 8.55
N ASP A 16 -12.28 10.16 9.38
CA ASP A 16 -12.31 9.47 10.67
C ASP A 16 -12.31 7.96 10.50
N PHE A 17 -13.02 7.47 9.51
CA PHE A 17 -13.04 6.03 9.23
C PHE A 17 -11.65 5.52 8.90
N GLU A 18 -10.92 6.25 8.04
CA GLU A 18 -9.57 5.86 7.66
C GLU A 18 -8.64 5.86 8.86
N LEU A 19 -8.72 6.89 9.69
CA LEU A 19 -7.89 6.96 10.88
C LEU A 19 -8.18 5.82 11.84
N LEU A 20 -9.46 5.47 11.98
CA LEU A 20 -9.83 4.37 12.84
C LEU A 20 -9.25 3.05 12.34
N ARG A 21 -9.26 2.85 11.02
CA ARG A 21 -8.68 1.65 10.43
C ARG A 21 -7.17 1.61 10.67
N ILE A 22 -6.51 2.75 10.54
CA ILE A 22 -5.07 2.84 10.80
C ILE A 22 -4.78 2.48 12.25
N ILE A 23 -5.56 3.02 13.17
CA ILE A 23 -5.38 2.72 14.59
C ILE A 23 -5.53 1.22 14.84
N LYS A 24 -6.54 0.61 14.25
CA LYS A 24 -6.76 -0.82 14.42
C LYS A 24 -5.59 -1.63 13.86
N ALA A 25 -5.03 -1.20 12.75
CA ALA A 25 -3.88 -1.87 12.18
C ALA A 25 -2.67 -1.75 13.10
N GLN A 26 -2.45 -0.56 13.66
CA GLN A 26 -1.36 -0.36 14.58
C GLN A 26 -1.51 -1.21 15.84
N GLU A 27 -2.74 -1.34 16.31
CA GLU A 27 -3.00 -2.15 17.50
C GLU A 27 -2.77 -3.64 17.24
N GLN A 28 -3.11 -4.08 16.04
CA GLN A 28 -2.88 -5.48 15.68
C GLN A 28 -1.39 -5.81 15.63
N GLY A 29 -0.61 -4.93 15.03
CA GLY A 29 0.81 -5.16 14.83
C GLY A 29 1.08 -6.11 13.68
N PHE A 30 2.33 -6.16 13.24
CA PHE A 30 2.74 -6.96 12.10
C PHE A 30 4.09 -7.59 12.40
N GLU A 31 4.35 -8.73 11.76
CA GLU A 31 5.57 -9.47 12.05
C GLU A 31 6.83 -8.72 11.71
N GLU A 32 6.81 -7.97 10.63
CA GLU A 32 7.98 -7.21 10.20
C GLU A 32 7.63 -5.74 10.18
N PRO A 33 8.65 -4.88 10.22
CA PRO A 33 8.40 -3.44 10.29
C PRO A 33 7.55 -2.95 9.13
N VAL A 34 6.63 -2.04 9.43
CA VAL A 34 5.75 -1.44 8.46
C VAL A 34 6.36 -0.11 8.03
N THR A 35 6.45 0.11 6.72
CA THR A 35 6.96 1.36 6.18
C THR A 35 5.92 2.47 6.30
N ALA A 36 4.68 2.14 5.97
CA ALA A 36 3.58 3.12 6.02
C ALA A 36 2.25 2.41 5.93
N PHE A 37 1.20 3.16 6.25
CA PHE A 37 -0.17 2.71 6.05
C PHE A 37 -0.74 3.45 4.86
N LEU A 38 -1.58 2.79 4.07
CA LEU A 38 -2.17 3.38 2.89
C LEU A 38 -3.69 3.29 2.95
N CYS A 39 -4.35 4.36 2.53
CA CYS A 39 -5.81 4.41 2.46
C CYS A 39 -6.24 4.61 1.03
N GLY A 40 -7.43 4.11 0.72
CA GLY A 40 -7.99 4.25 -0.62
C GLY A 40 -7.16 3.53 -1.68
N VAL A 41 -6.66 2.35 -1.35
CA VAL A 41 -5.66 1.68 -2.17
C VAL A 41 -6.26 0.97 -3.37
N ALA A 42 -5.58 1.11 -4.50
CA ALA A 42 -5.80 0.28 -5.68
C ALA A 42 -4.44 -0.13 -6.21
N ILE A 43 -4.39 -1.26 -6.90
CA ILE A 43 -3.15 -1.73 -7.51
C ILE A 43 -3.25 -1.52 -9.01
N ARG A 44 -2.26 -0.82 -9.58
CA ARG A 44 -2.22 -0.50 -10.99
C ARG A 44 -0.85 -0.82 -11.52
N ALA A 45 -0.80 -1.59 -12.59
CA ALA A 45 0.48 -1.91 -13.23
C ALA A 45 1.50 -2.39 -12.20
N ARG A 46 1.08 -3.25 -11.31
CA ARG A 46 1.90 -3.86 -10.26
C ARG A 46 2.35 -2.90 -9.16
N THR A 47 1.89 -1.67 -9.16
CA THR A 47 2.21 -0.73 -8.09
C THR A 47 0.98 -0.47 -7.23
N GLY A 48 1.20 -0.18 -5.96
CA GLY A 48 0.12 0.25 -5.09
C GLY A 48 -0.02 1.76 -5.13
N ILE A 49 -1.24 2.25 -5.19
CA ILE A 49 -1.51 3.68 -5.17
C ILE A 49 -2.44 3.95 -4.01
N GLY A 50 -2.11 4.94 -3.19
CA GLY A 50 -2.95 5.25 -2.05
C GLY A 50 -2.49 6.49 -1.32
N ILE A 51 -3.27 6.88 -0.33
CA ILE A 51 -2.98 8.05 0.50
C ILE A 51 -2.19 7.57 1.71
N VAL A 52 -1.03 8.15 1.92
CA VAL A 52 -0.08 7.63 2.88
C VAL A 52 -0.27 8.20 4.29
N PHE A 53 0.04 7.39 5.29
CA PHE A 53 0.08 7.81 6.68
C PHE A 53 1.27 7.13 7.37
N GLY A 54 2.06 7.94 8.07
CA GLY A 54 3.13 7.41 8.92
C GLY A 54 4.28 6.78 8.16
N HIS A 55 4.64 7.36 7.03
CA HIS A 55 5.74 6.81 6.23
C HIS A 55 7.06 7.00 6.95
N LYS A 56 7.83 5.93 7.06
CA LYS A 56 9.10 5.95 7.81
C LYS A 56 10.14 6.85 7.14
N ARG A 57 10.00 7.09 5.86
CA ARG A 57 10.95 7.92 5.13
C ARG A 57 10.41 9.31 4.82
N GLU A 58 9.41 9.73 5.57
CA GLU A 58 8.95 11.10 5.47
C GLU A 58 10.12 12.03 5.81
N ASP A 59 10.37 13.03 4.96
CA ASP A 59 11.53 13.88 5.15
C ASP A 59 11.09 15.32 5.46
N GLN A 60 12.09 16.18 5.70
CA GLN A 60 11.84 17.57 6.08
C GLN A 60 11.20 18.37 4.97
N TYR A 61 11.22 17.86 3.75
CA TYR A 61 10.60 18.55 2.61
C TYR A 61 9.18 18.09 2.38
N GLY A 62 8.66 17.24 3.23
CA GLY A 62 7.28 16.80 3.15
C GLY A 62 7.04 15.63 2.23
N ARG A 63 8.08 15.03 1.66
CA ARG A 63 7.87 13.84 0.83
C ARG A 63 7.37 12.71 1.69
N PHE A 64 6.39 11.99 1.18
CA PHE A 64 5.73 10.91 1.91
C PHE A 64 4.99 11.41 3.15
N GLY A 65 4.67 12.70 3.20
CA GLY A 65 3.93 13.24 4.34
C GLY A 65 2.51 12.69 4.37
N ASP A 66 1.95 12.65 5.57
CA ASP A 66 0.60 12.16 5.77
C ASP A 66 -0.37 12.88 4.85
N GLY A 67 -1.24 12.12 4.21
CA GLY A 67 -2.26 12.67 3.33
C GLY A 67 -1.82 12.79 1.88
N HIS A 68 -0.56 12.52 1.58
CA HIS A 68 -0.10 12.57 0.19
C HIS A 68 -0.49 11.32 -0.55
N LEU A 69 -0.80 11.49 -1.82
CA LEU A 69 -1.03 10.35 -2.71
C LEU A 69 0.33 9.85 -3.19
N ILE A 70 0.58 8.58 -3.01
CA ILE A 70 1.83 8.01 -3.47
C ILE A 70 1.58 6.80 -4.36
N ARG A 71 2.59 6.48 -5.15
CA ARG A 71 2.65 5.24 -5.90
C ARG A 71 3.87 4.49 -5.42
N THR A 72 3.69 3.24 -5.02
CA THR A 72 4.81 2.43 -4.53
C THR A 72 5.67 1.95 -5.69
N SER A 73 6.81 1.38 -5.35
CA SER A 73 7.55 0.55 -6.31
C SER A 73 6.72 -0.68 -6.63
N ASP A 74 7.22 -1.49 -7.56
CA ASP A 74 6.52 -2.71 -7.91
C ASP A 74 6.28 -3.57 -6.69
N VAL A 75 5.06 -4.05 -6.55
CA VAL A 75 4.67 -4.94 -5.46
C VAL A 75 5.18 -6.34 -5.80
N ILE A 76 6.00 -6.89 -4.92
CA ILE A 76 6.53 -8.23 -5.08
C ILE A 76 5.51 -9.25 -4.63
N LYS A 77 4.83 -8.98 -3.54
CA LYS A 77 3.80 -9.87 -3.04
C LYS A 77 2.80 -9.10 -2.20
N ALA A 78 1.61 -9.66 -2.10
CA ALA A 78 0.57 -9.15 -1.23
C ALA A 78 0.11 -10.30 -0.36
N GLU A 79 0.12 -10.11 0.95
CA GLU A 79 -0.27 -11.13 1.90
C GLU A 79 -1.20 -10.56 2.94
N ARG A 80 -2.07 -11.40 3.45
CA ARG A 80 -2.94 -10.99 4.53
C ARG A 80 -2.29 -11.34 5.85
N GLU A 81 -2.24 -10.35 6.75
CA GLU A 81 -1.79 -10.58 8.12
C GLU A 81 -2.91 -10.13 9.04
N GLY A 82 -3.55 -11.07 9.69
CA GLY A 82 -4.69 -10.75 10.52
C GLY A 82 -5.83 -10.18 9.68
N ARG A 83 -6.22 -8.96 9.99
CA ARG A 83 -7.32 -8.31 9.30
C ARG A 83 -6.91 -7.43 8.15
N PHE A 84 -5.62 -7.32 7.89
CA PHE A 84 -5.13 -6.35 6.91
C PHE A 84 -4.25 -7.00 5.88
N TRP A 85 -4.29 -6.45 4.67
CA TRP A 85 -3.40 -6.86 3.61
C TRP A 85 -2.13 -6.03 3.66
N VAL A 86 -1.01 -6.66 3.34
CA VAL A 86 0.30 -6.00 3.33
C VAL A 86 0.91 -6.17 1.96
N LEU A 87 1.33 -5.04 1.38
CA LEU A 87 2.01 -5.02 0.09
C LEU A 87 3.50 -4.91 0.36
N THR A 88 4.26 -5.85 -0.18
CA THR A 88 5.72 -5.84 -0.02
C THR A 88 6.36 -5.45 -1.33
N THR A 89 7.25 -4.46 -1.28
CA THR A 89 8.10 -4.09 -2.39
C THR A 89 9.53 -4.45 -2.01
N VAL A 90 10.50 -4.12 -2.86
CA VAL A 90 11.89 -4.46 -2.55
C VAL A 90 12.33 -3.86 -1.23
N ASN A 91 11.96 -2.62 -0.97
CA ASN A 91 12.47 -1.91 0.21
C ASN A 91 11.42 -1.55 1.23
N SER A 92 10.17 -1.93 1.03
CA SER A 92 9.11 -1.38 1.87
C SER A 92 7.99 -2.37 2.09
N ARG A 93 7.26 -2.17 3.19
CA ARG A 93 6.05 -2.93 3.49
C ARG A 93 4.94 -1.93 3.81
N TYR A 94 3.88 -1.99 3.03
CA TYR A 94 2.75 -1.07 3.18
C TYR A 94 1.52 -1.83 3.63
N VAL A 95 0.90 -1.37 4.71
CA VAL A 95 -0.34 -1.96 5.20
C VAL A 95 -1.50 -1.22 4.54
N ILE A 96 -2.44 -1.99 3.98
CA ILE A 96 -3.64 -1.41 3.38
C ILE A 96 -4.67 -1.21 4.48
N ALA A 97 -4.88 0.04 4.88
CA ALA A 97 -5.88 0.35 5.90
C ALA A 97 -7.28 0.35 5.29
N THR A 98 -7.44 0.94 4.10
CA THR A 98 -8.71 0.91 3.37
C THR A 98 -8.43 0.77 1.88
N PHE A 99 -9.42 0.27 1.16
CA PHE A 99 -9.35 0.13 -0.29
C PHE A 99 -10.08 1.26 -0.99
N GLN A 100 -9.66 1.55 -2.21
CA GLN A 100 -10.38 2.48 -3.05
C GLN A 100 -11.79 1.94 -3.26
N ARG A 101 -12.75 2.83 -3.12
CA ARG A 101 -14.13 2.45 -3.26
C ARG A 101 -14.41 1.98 -4.68
N GLY A 102 -15.08 0.85 -4.79
CA GLY A 102 -15.52 0.30 -6.07
C GLY A 102 -14.49 -0.55 -6.77
N ASN A 103 -13.20 -0.19 -6.72
CA ASN A 103 -12.22 -0.86 -7.55
C ASN A 103 -11.02 -1.42 -6.81
N GLY A 104 -10.77 -0.98 -5.60
CA GLY A 104 -9.56 -1.35 -4.89
C GLY A 104 -9.43 -2.84 -4.63
N ARG A 105 -10.47 -3.45 -4.09
CA ARG A 105 -10.42 -4.88 -3.78
C ARG A 105 -10.34 -5.71 -5.04
N ALA A 106 -11.03 -5.30 -6.10
CA ALA A 106 -10.98 -6.02 -7.37
C ALA A 106 -9.56 -5.96 -7.94
N SER A 107 -8.89 -4.82 -7.81
CA SER A 107 -7.53 -4.69 -8.32
C SER A 107 -6.56 -5.59 -7.56
N LEU A 108 -6.77 -5.77 -6.26
CA LEU A 108 -5.96 -6.70 -5.48
C LEU A 108 -6.21 -8.14 -5.92
N ARG A 109 -7.47 -8.51 -6.11
CA ARG A 109 -7.79 -9.86 -6.56
C ARG A 109 -7.13 -10.15 -7.90
N GLU A 110 -7.14 -9.18 -8.79
CA GLU A 110 -6.52 -9.35 -10.09
C GLU A 110 -5.01 -9.53 -9.95
N PHE A 111 -4.39 -8.72 -9.08
CA PHE A 111 -2.96 -8.86 -8.83
C PHE A 111 -2.63 -10.25 -8.29
N LEU A 112 -3.42 -10.73 -7.35
CA LEU A 112 -3.20 -12.06 -6.77
C LEU A 112 -3.37 -13.15 -7.81
N ARG A 113 -4.37 -13.02 -8.66
CA ARG A 113 -4.61 -14.01 -9.70
C ARG A 113 -3.42 -14.10 -10.66
N LEU A 114 -2.90 -12.96 -11.06
CA LEU A 114 -1.76 -12.93 -11.96
C LEU A 114 -0.51 -13.46 -11.28
N SER A 115 -0.32 -13.11 -10.00
CA SER A 115 0.82 -13.58 -9.26
C SER A 115 0.79 -15.07 -9.06
N GLN A 116 -0.37 -15.63 -8.79
CA GLN A 116 -0.51 -17.07 -8.65
C GLN A 116 -0.19 -17.77 -9.95
N GLY A 117 -0.65 -17.22 -11.07
CA GLY A 117 -0.34 -17.79 -12.36
C GLY A 117 1.15 -17.83 -12.59
N MET A 118 1.84 -16.75 -12.26
CA MET A 118 3.29 -16.71 -12.38
C MET A 118 3.94 -17.70 -11.43
N HIS A 119 3.41 -17.78 -10.23
CA HIS A 119 3.94 -18.69 -9.25
C HIS A 119 3.84 -20.13 -9.69
N HIS A 120 2.85 -20.47 -10.43
CA HIS A 120 2.69 -21.83 -10.90
C HIS A 120 3.89 -22.30 -11.71
N PHE A 121 4.54 -21.40 -12.39
CA PHE A 121 5.69 -21.79 -13.18
C PHE A 121 6.99 -21.66 -12.41
N THR A 122 7.08 -20.69 -11.56
CA THR A 122 8.30 -20.37 -10.86
C THR A 122 8.54 -21.25 -9.64
N PRO A 123 7.55 -21.47 -8.81
CA PRO A 123 7.78 -22.21 -7.56
C PRO A 123 8.23 -23.62 -7.74
N ARG A 124 7.82 -24.21 -8.83
CA ARG A 124 8.27 -25.56 -9.08
C ARG A 124 9.77 -25.62 -9.15
N VAL A 125 10.34 -24.59 -9.68
CA VAL A 125 11.78 -24.51 -9.80
C VAL A 125 12.40 -24.21 -8.46
N LEU A 126 11.72 -23.44 -7.65
CA LEU A 126 12.27 -22.98 -6.40
C LEU A 126 12.18 -23.99 -5.28
N GLN A 127 11.40 -25.00 -5.49
CA GLN A 127 11.34 -26.02 -4.49
C GLN A 127 12.53 -26.93 -4.51
#